data_31ca762f2ce6a4337b47f4cabf8b03b1
#
_entry.id   31ca762f2ce6a4337b47f4cabf8b03b1
#
_cell.length_a   1.000
_cell.length_b   1.000
_cell.length_c   1.000
_cell.angle_alpha   90.00
_cell.angle_beta   90.00
_cell.angle_gamma   90.00
#
_symmetry.space_group_name_H-M   'P 1'
#
loop_
_entity.id
_entity.type
_entity.pdbx_description
1 polymer ?
#
loop_
_entity_poly.entity_id
_entity_poly.type
_entity_poly.pdbx_seq_one_letter_code
_entity_poly.pdbx_strand_id
1 'polypeptide(L)'
;MKFPFRVDYGGGIRSKKQVQQLFSLGVDAVNIGTLIFSDRTAFNELLAEYPTRIIASLDVKDNRIAYRAWQENSTFQIDDVLPDLQSQGLLKLCVTDIEKDGMLSGPSLALYRALKQKYPNLDLIASGGVRDKKDIIALEGVPCEAVIIGKAWLNGNLNLRELC
;
A
#
# COMPACT_ATOMS: atom_id res chain seq x y z
N MET A 1 13.06 -22.15 4.69
CA MET A 1 12.21 -22.07 5.90
C MET A 1 10.91 -21.38 5.50
N LYS A 2 9.76 -22.06 5.56
CA LYS A 2 8.47 -21.39 5.31
C LYS A 2 7.98 -20.81 6.64
N PHE A 3 7.76 -19.51 6.68
CA PHE A 3 7.10 -18.88 7.81
C PHE A 3 5.63 -19.31 7.86
N PRO A 4 4.99 -19.40 9.03
CA PRO A 4 3.57 -19.73 9.16
C PRO A 4 2.65 -18.57 8.72
N PHE A 5 3.20 -17.47 8.19
CA PHE A 5 2.53 -16.27 7.72
C PHE A 5 3.15 -15.81 6.40
N ARG A 6 2.39 -15.03 5.64
CA ARG A 6 2.86 -14.40 4.41
C ARG A 6 3.71 -13.18 4.75
N VAL A 7 4.74 -12.95 3.96
CA VAL A 7 5.68 -11.84 4.14
C VAL A 7 5.58 -10.90 2.96
N ASP A 8 5.14 -9.67 3.23
CA ASP A 8 5.22 -8.57 2.28
C ASP A 8 6.40 -7.68 2.64
N TYR A 9 7.18 -7.28 1.64
CA TYR A 9 8.35 -6.43 1.84
C TYR A 9 8.15 -5.08 1.14
N GLY A 10 8.44 -3.99 1.83
CA GLY A 10 8.39 -2.63 1.28
C GLY A 10 9.56 -1.78 1.76
N GLY A 11 9.94 -0.83 0.91
CA GLY A 11 11.00 0.13 1.20
C GLY A 11 12.30 -0.16 0.45
N GLY A 12 12.87 0.89 -0.15
CA GLY A 12 14.18 0.84 -0.80
C GLY A 12 14.27 0.04 -2.11
N ILE A 13 13.16 -0.45 -2.67
CA ILE A 13 13.15 -1.20 -3.93
C ILE A 13 13.34 -0.24 -5.10
N ARG A 14 14.45 -0.42 -5.85
CA ARG A 14 14.86 0.47 -6.94
C ARG A 14 15.18 -0.26 -8.24
N SER A 15 15.06 -1.59 -8.26
CA SER A 15 15.37 -2.38 -9.46
C SER A 15 14.64 -3.71 -9.50
N LYS A 16 14.42 -4.23 -10.70
CA LYS A 16 13.88 -5.58 -10.94
C LYS A 16 14.72 -6.67 -10.26
N LYS A 17 16.04 -6.52 -10.28
CA LYS A 17 16.96 -7.49 -9.66
C LYS A 17 16.73 -7.62 -8.15
N GLN A 18 16.47 -6.51 -7.45
CA GLN A 18 16.14 -6.56 -6.02
C GLN A 18 14.83 -7.31 -5.76
N VAL A 19 13.81 -7.10 -6.60
CA VAL A 19 12.53 -7.84 -6.49
C VAL A 19 12.75 -9.34 -6.66
N GLN A 20 13.51 -9.75 -7.67
CA GLN A 20 13.84 -11.15 -7.92
C GLN A 20 14.60 -11.78 -6.74
N GLN A 21 15.55 -11.03 -6.15
CA GLN A 21 16.25 -11.47 -4.94
C GLN A 21 15.31 -11.66 -3.75
N LEU A 22 14.41 -10.70 -3.49
CA LEU A 22 13.41 -10.81 -2.43
C LEU A 22 12.52 -12.05 -2.60
N PHE A 23 12.06 -12.29 -3.82
CA PHE A 23 11.26 -13.47 -4.13
C PHE A 23 12.03 -14.78 -3.96
N SER A 24 13.32 -14.81 -4.30
CA SER A 24 14.17 -15.98 -4.06
C SER A 24 14.41 -16.27 -2.57
N LEU A 25 14.32 -15.26 -1.71
CA LEU A 25 14.38 -15.38 -0.25
C LEU A 25 13.04 -15.82 0.39
N GLY A 26 11.97 -15.95 -0.42
CA GLY A 26 10.65 -16.41 0.06
C GLY A 26 9.70 -15.30 0.47
N VAL A 27 9.97 -14.03 0.11
CA VAL A 27 9.01 -12.93 0.26
C VAL A 27 7.80 -13.20 -0.64
N ASP A 28 6.57 -13.06 -0.15
CA ASP A 28 5.35 -13.37 -0.89
C ASP A 28 4.93 -12.24 -1.84
N ALA A 29 5.04 -10.99 -1.39
CA ALA A 29 4.74 -9.81 -2.20
C ALA A 29 5.68 -8.65 -1.88
N VAL A 30 5.77 -7.68 -2.79
CA VAL A 30 6.58 -6.48 -2.60
C VAL A 30 5.77 -5.21 -2.83
N ASN A 31 5.94 -4.25 -1.92
CA ASN A 31 5.37 -2.92 -2.01
C ASN A 31 6.35 -1.98 -2.72
N ILE A 32 5.95 -1.46 -3.87
CA ILE A 32 6.78 -0.62 -4.75
C ILE A 32 6.15 0.77 -4.87
N GLY A 33 6.86 1.80 -4.42
CA GLY A 33 6.47 3.20 -4.57
C GLY A 33 7.36 3.93 -5.57
N THR A 34 8.59 4.22 -5.18
CA THR A 34 9.51 5.07 -5.95
C THR A 34 9.75 4.60 -7.38
N LEU A 35 9.86 3.30 -7.61
CA LEU A 35 10.13 2.73 -8.95
C LEU A 35 9.00 3.03 -9.95
N ILE A 36 7.76 3.19 -9.49
CA ILE A 36 6.61 3.58 -10.33
C ILE A 36 6.91 4.86 -11.12
N PHE A 37 7.65 5.79 -10.52
CA PHE A 37 7.94 7.11 -11.07
C PHE A 37 9.36 7.21 -11.63
N SER A 38 10.33 6.49 -11.06
CA SER A 38 11.74 6.60 -11.46
C SER A 38 12.11 5.69 -12.64
N ASP A 39 11.44 4.54 -12.79
CA ASP A 39 11.63 3.60 -13.91
C ASP A 39 10.32 2.84 -14.20
N ARG A 40 9.45 3.51 -14.95
CA ARG A 40 8.14 2.98 -15.32
C ARG A 40 8.22 1.68 -16.10
N THR A 41 9.21 1.57 -16.98
CA THR A 41 9.40 0.37 -17.80
C THR A 41 9.69 -0.84 -16.94
N ALA A 42 10.65 -0.73 -16.00
CA ALA A 42 10.96 -1.81 -15.07
C ALA A 42 9.75 -2.17 -14.17
N PHE A 43 8.96 -1.17 -13.76
CA PHE A 43 7.75 -1.42 -12.99
C PHE A 43 6.70 -2.21 -13.79
N ASN A 44 6.44 -1.83 -15.04
CA ASN A 44 5.49 -2.52 -15.92
C ASN A 44 5.92 -3.95 -16.24
N GLU A 45 7.23 -4.18 -16.44
CA GLU A 45 7.77 -5.53 -16.59
C GLU A 45 7.53 -6.40 -15.35
N LEU A 46 7.69 -5.82 -14.15
CA LEU A 46 7.41 -6.51 -12.88
C LEU A 46 5.93 -6.84 -12.73
N LEU A 47 5.02 -5.94 -13.11
CA LEU A 47 3.58 -6.21 -13.12
C LEU A 47 3.24 -7.38 -14.04
N ALA A 48 3.80 -7.41 -15.24
CA ALA A 48 3.57 -8.48 -16.21
C ALA A 48 4.12 -9.84 -15.73
N GLU A 49 5.30 -9.84 -15.09
CA GLU A 49 5.97 -11.05 -14.62
C GLU A 49 5.38 -11.60 -13.31
N TYR A 50 4.93 -10.70 -12.41
CA TYR A 50 4.46 -11.06 -11.06
C TYR A 50 3.14 -10.35 -10.69
N PRO A 51 2.04 -10.48 -11.46
CA PRO A 51 0.86 -9.63 -11.33
C PRO A 51 0.18 -9.69 -9.95
N THR A 52 0.25 -10.83 -9.25
CA THR A 52 -0.36 -11.00 -7.92
C THR A 52 0.57 -10.69 -6.76
N ARG A 53 1.87 -10.47 -7.03
CA ARG A 53 2.90 -10.28 -6.01
C ARG A 53 3.45 -8.85 -5.98
N ILE A 54 3.09 -8.00 -6.94
CA ILE A 54 3.43 -6.58 -6.95
C ILE A 54 2.28 -5.78 -6.36
N ILE A 55 2.59 -4.96 -5.38
CA ILE A 55 1.69 -4.00 -4.76
C ILE A 55 2.23 -2.61 -5.09
N ALA A 56 1.45 -1.79 -5.81
CA ALA A 56 1.78 -0.38 -5.95
C ALA A 56 1.56 0.32 -4.62
N SER A 57 2.55 1.05 -4.12
CA SER A 57 2.45 1.78 -2.85
C SER A 57 2.50 3.27 -3.12
N LEU A 58 1.40 3.97 -2.82
CA LEU A 58 1.27 5.40 -3.00
C LEU A 58 1.06 6.09 -1.66
N ASP A 59 1.99 6.96 -1.32
CA ASP A 59 1.88 7.87 -0.20
C ASP A 59 1.11 9.09 -0.65
N VAL A 60 0.07 9.50 0.08
CA VAL A 60 -0.81 10.60 -0.33
C VAL A 60 -0.98 11.63 0.77
N LYS A 61 -1.11 12.87 0.35
CA LYS A 61 -1.50 14.01 1.15
C LYS A 61 -2.47 14.86 0.36
N ASP A 62 -3.63 15.21 0.92
CA ASP A 62 -4.65 16.02 0.23
C ASP A 62 -4.97 15.52 -1.18
N ASN A 63 -5.12 14.18 -1.35
CA ASN A 63 -5.35 13.50 -2.63
C ASN A 63 -4.20 13.64 -3.65
N ARG A 64 -3.03 14.14 -3.25
CA ARG A 64 -1.83 14.25 -4.08
C ARG A 64 -0.81 13.20 -3.68
N ILE A 65 -0.10 12.67 -4.66
CA ILE A 65 0.93 11.67 -4.42
C ILE A 65 2.17 12.37 -3.84
N ALA A 66 2.61 11.95 -2.67
CA ALA A 66 3.88 12.35 -2.09
C ALA A 66 5.00 11.46 -2.65
N TYR A 67 6.00 12.07 -3.26
CA TYR A 67 7.09 11.37 -3.92
C TYR A 67 8.43 11.66 -3.21
N ARG A 68 9.42 10.76 -3.37
CA ARG A 68 10.76 10.89 -2.79
C ARG A 68 10.78 11.09 -1.26
N ALA A 69 10.22 10.13 -0.53
CA ALA A 69 10.18 10.16 0.94
C ALA A 69 9.59 11.47 1.50
N TRP A 70 8.50 11.94 0.86
CA TRP A 70 7.70 13.11 1.27
C TRP A 70 8.40 14.47 1.11
N GLN A 71 9.56 14.51 0.46
CA GLN A 71 10.32 15.76 0.26
C GLN A 71 9.79 16.61 -0.89
N GLU A 72 9.05 16.01 -1.82
CA GLU A 72 8.44 16.70 -2.95
C GLU A 72 6.95 16.34 -3.02
N ASN A 73 6.06 17.32 -2.92
CA ASN A 73 4.68 17.15 -3.33
C ASN A 73 4.69 17.06 -4.86
N SER A 74 4.36 15.87 -5.39
CA SER A 74 4.17 15.78 -6.83
C SER A 74 2.93 16.58 -7.22
N THR A 75 2.90 17.05 -8.46
CA THR A 75 1.70 17.67 -9.04
C THR A 75 0.62 16.61 -9.35
N PHE A 76 0.98 15.32 -9.29
CA PHE A 76 0.11 14.22 -9.66
C PHE A 76 -0.92 13.93 -8.56
N GLN A 77 -2.16 13.85 -8.97
CA GLN A 77 -3.22 13.23 -8.15
C GLN A 77 -3.19 11.70 -8.34
N ILE A 78 -3.82 10.98 -7.43
CA ILE A 78 -3.98 9.53 -7.58
C ILE A 78 -4.65 9.21 -8.92
N ASP A 79 -5.64 10.01 -9.30
CA ASP A 79 -6.44 9.84 -10.52
C ASP A 79 -5.65 10.07 -11.82
N ASP A 80 -4.50 10.74 -11.76
CA ASP A 80 -3.61 10.92 -12.92
C ASP A 80 -2.77 9.66 -13.18
N VAL A 81 -2.60 8.81 -12.16
CA VAL A 81 -1.66 7.68 -12.21
C VAL A 81 -2.37 6.33 -12.25
N LEU A 82 -3.44 6.13 -11.47
CA LEU A 82 -4.10 4.83 -11.34
C LEU A 82 -4.69 4.27 -12.63
N PRO A 83 -5.34 5.07 -13.53
CA PRO A 83 -5.90 4.52 -14.77
C PRO A 83 -4.83 3.87 -15.65
N ASP A 84 -3.64 4.48 -15.75
CA ASP A 84 -2.53 3.92 -16.50
C ASP A 84 -1.98 2.65 -15.81
N LEU A 85 -1.79 2.67 -14.49
CA LEU A 85 -1.35 1.48 -13.74
C LEU A 85 -2.32 0.29 -13.92
N GLN A 86 -3.63 0.54 -13.88
CA GLN A 86 -4.63 -0.50 -14.12
C GLN A 86 -4.57 -1.04 -15.55
N SER A 87 -4.37 -0.17 -16.55
CA SER A 87 -4.21 -0.60 -17.95
C SER A 87 -2.99 -1.51 -18.15
N GLN A 88 -1.97 -1.37 -17.30
CA GLN A 88 -0.77 -2.21 -17.26
C GLN A 88 -0.94 -3.47 -16.39
N GLY A 89 -2.13 -3.72 -15.84
CA GLY A 89 -2.43 -4.93 -15.08
C GLY A 89 -2.23 -4.82 -13.57
N LEU A 90 -2.22 -3.60 -13.00
CA LEU A 90 -2.17 -3.44 -11.55
C LEU A 90 -3.42 -4.04 -10.89
N LEU A 91 -3.21 -4.96 -9.95
CA LEU A 91 -4.26 -5.58 -9.15
C LEU A 91 -4.31 -5.06 -7.71
N LYS A 92 -3.16 -4.73 -7.12
CA LYS A 92 -3.03 -4.42 -5.70
C LYS A 92 -2.46 -3.04 -5.47
N LEU A 93 -3.13 -2.26 -4.63
CA LEU A 93 -2.77 -0.89 -4.30
C LEU A 93 -2.72 -0.69 -2.79
N CYS A 94 -1.58 -0.30 -2.26
CA CYS A 94 -1.44 0.21 -0.90
C CYS A 94 -1.48 1.74 -0.95
N VAL A 95 -2.36 2.36 -0.15
CA VAL A 95 -2.44 3.82 -0.03
C VAL A 95 -2.18 4.21 1.41
N THR A 96 -1.15 5.02 1.63
CA THR A 96 -0.82 5.60 2.93
C THR A 96 -1.22 7.07 2.96
N ASP A 97 -2.16 7.43 3.84
CA ASP A 97 -2.37 8.84 4.17
C ASP A 97 -1.26 9.30 5.12
N ILE A 98 -0.32 10.10 4.60
CA ILE A 98 0.87 10.51 5.36
C ILE A 98 0.57 11.53 6.46
N GLU A 99 -0.58 12.21 6.43
CA GLU A 99 -1.02 13.08 7.52
C GLU A 99 -1.55 12.28 8.71
N LYS A 100 -1.95 11.03 8.47
CA LYS A 100 -2.43 10.10 9.48
C LYS A 100 -1.36 9.12 9.94
N ASP A 101 -0.36 8.85 9.09
CA ASP A 101 0.64 7.83 9.39
C ASP A 101 1.38 8.12 10.68
N GLY A 102 1.46 7.14 11.57
CA GLY A 102 2.06 7.25 12.89
C GLY A 102 1.34 8.18 13.89
N MET A 103 0.24 8.85 13.51
CA MET A 103 -0.44 9.85 14.35
C MET A 103 -1.47 9.24 15.32
N LEU A 104 -1.89 7.97 15.13
CA LEU A 104 -2.96 7.34 15.93
C LEU A 104 -4.23 8.21 15.97
N SER A 105 -4.61 8.80 14.83
CA SER A 105 -5.73 9.75 14.71
C SER A 105 -6.96 9.18 13.99
N GLY A 106 -6.91 7.89 13.66
CA GLY A 106 -7.92 7.18 12.87
C GLY A 106 -7.59 7.15 11.39
N PRO A 107 -7.98 6.08 10.67
CA PRO A 107 -7.73 5.91 9.24
C PRO A 107 -8.56 6.88 8.39
N SER A 108 -8.13 7.12 7.16
CA SER A 108 -8.81 8.00 6.20
C SER A 108 -9.94 7.29 5.45
N LEU A 109 -11.02 6.94 6.18
CA LEU A 109 -12.15 6.18 5.63
C LEU A 109 -12.76 6.81 4.37
N ALA A 110 -12.84 8.14 4.31
CA ALA A 110 -13.39 8.86 3.17
C ALA A 110 -12.53 8.64 1.92
N LEU A 111 -11.21 8.72 2.05
CA LEU A 111 -10.24 8.47 0.98
C LEU A 111 -10.41 7.05 0.42
N TYR A 112 -10.42 6.05 1.30
CA TYR A 112 -10.50 4.64 0.88
C TYR A 112 -11.85 4.30 0.25
N ARG A 113 -12.97 4.86 0.76
CA ARG A 113 -14.29 4.72 0.12
C ARG A 113 -14.31 5.32 -1.27
N ALA A 114 -13.80 6.53 -1.44
CA ALA A 114 -13.73 7.19 -2.75
C ALA A 114 -12.89 6.38 -3.76
N LEU A 115 -11.73 5.86 -3.32
CA LEU A 115 -10.89 5.00 -4.15
C LEU A 115 -11.60 3.71 -4.56
N LYS A 116 -12.24 3.00 -3.63
CA LYS A 116 -12.97 1.76 -3.94
C LYS A 116 -14.21 1.98 -4.79
N GLN A 117 -14.86 3.13 -4.63
CA GLN A 117 -16.00 3.51 -5.47
C GLN A 117 -15.57 3.75 -6.93
N LYS A 118 -14.41 4.39 -7.12
CA LYS A 118 -13.87 4.70 -8.45
C LYS A 118 -13.12 3.53 -9.07
N TYR A 119 -12.42 2.74 -8.26
CA TYR A 119 -11.58 1.62 -8.68
C TYR A 119 -11.99 0.31 -7.98
N PRO A 120 -13.22 -0.21 -8.24
CA PRO A 120 -13.79 -1.34 -7.49
C PRO A 120 -12.98 -2.63 -7.60
N ASN A 121 -12.27 -2.82 -8.70
CA ASN A 121 -11.51 -4.04 -9.00
C ASN A 121 -10.09 -4.06 -8.40
N LEU A 122 -9.62 -2.96 -7.76
CA LEU A 122 -8.34 -2.95 -7.08
C LEU A 122 -8.47 -3.54 -5.68
N ASP A 123 -7.57 -4.46 -5.35
CA ASP A 123 -7.34 -4.92 -3.99
C ASP A 123 -6.67 -3.79 -3.20
N LEU A 124 -7.47 -3.02 -2.46
CA LEU A 124 -7.00 -1.84 -1.74
C LEU A 124 -6.50 -2.23 -0.34
N ILE A 125 -5.28 -1.85 -0.03
CA ILE A 125 -4.65 -1.97 1.28
C ILE A 125 -4.61 -0.58 1.92
N ALA A 126 -5.31 -0.41 3.04
CA ALA A 126 -5.35 0.86 3.77
C ALA A 126 -4.12 0.98 4.69
N SER A 127 -3.49 2.17 4.73
CA SER A 127 -2.33 2.44 5.58
C SER A 127 -2.39 3.82 6.21
N GLY A 128 -1.97 3.91 7.46
CA GLY A 128 -1.89 5.15 8.23
C GLY A 128 -3.06 5.37 9.19
N GLY A 129 -2.75 5.85 10.37
CA GLY A 129 -3.69 6.40 11.35
C GLY A 129 -4.39 5.43 12.30
N VAL A 130 -4.39 4.13 12.06
CA VAL A 130 -5.06 3.14 12.92
C VAL A 130 -4.62 3.30 14.39
N ARG A 131 -5.60 3.40 15.30
CA ARG A 131 -5.41 3.59 16.74
C ARG A 131 -5.68 2.33 17.55
N ASP A 132 -6.83 1.72 17.26
CA ASP A 132 -7.41 0.64 18.07
C ASP A 132 -8.35 -0.25 17.24
N LYS A 133 -8.99 -1.21 17.91
CA LYS A 133 -9.94 -2.15 17.30
C LYS A 133 -11.15 -1.46 16.64
N LYS A 134 -11.59 -0.31 17.15
CA LYS A 134 -12.76 0.41 16.58
C LYS A 134 -12.45 0.92 15.18
N ASP A 135 -11.22 1.32 14.92
CA ASP A 135 -10.78 1.74 13.60
C ASP A 135 -10.76 0.57 12.61
N ILE A 136 -10.39 -0.63 13.07
CA ILE A 136 -10.46 -1.85 12.23
C ILE A 136 -11.91 -2.17 11.85
N ILE A 137 -12.82 -2.15 12.84
CA ILE A 137 -14.26 -2.35 12.60
C ILE A 137 -14.82 -1.28 11.63
N ALA A 138 -14.38 -0.03 11.77
CA ALA A 138 -14.79 1.03 10.83
C ALA A 138 -14.28 0.78 9.39
N LEU A 139 -13.09 0.19 9.25
CA LEU A 139 -12.54 -0.21 7.95
C LEU A 139 -13.26 -1.42 7.33
N GLU A 140 -13.91 -2.31 8.13
CA GLU A 140 -14.76 -3.38 7.60
C GLU A 140 -15.94 -2.83 6.77
N GLY A 141 -16.41 -1.61 7.08
CA GLY A 141 -17.40 -0.88 6.30
C GLY A 141 -16.86 -0.23 5.01
N VAL A 142 -15.58 -0.42 4.72
CA VAL A 142 -14.91 -0.01 3.48
C VAL A 142 -14.38 -1.28 2.84
N PRO A 143 -14.66 -1.59 1.58
CA PRO A 143 -14.24 -2.84 0.94
C PRO A 143 -12.72 -2.85 0.65
N CYS A 144 -11.91 -2.66 1.70
CA CYS A 144 -10.47 -2.85 1.67
C CYS A 144 -10.14 -4.33 1.81
N GLU A 145 -9.14 -4.80 1.06
CA GLU A 145 -8.60 -6.16 1.17
C GLU A 145 -7.82 -6.37 2.47
N ALA A 146 -7.08 -5.35 2.88
CA ALA A 146 -6.25 -5.41 4.07
C ALA A 146 -6.01 -4.02 4.69
N VAL A 147 -5.47 -4.01 5.90
CA VAL A 147 -5.00 -2.81 6.59
C VAL A 147 -3.60 -3.01 7.16
N ILE A 148 -2.74 -2.00 7.03
CA ILE A 148 -1.43 -1.98 7.67
C ILE A 148 -1.58 -1.41 9.08
N ILE A 149 -1.15 -2.17 10.07
CA ILE A 149 -1.13 -1.80 11.48
C ILE A 149 0.32 -1.71 11.93
N GLY A 150 0.78 -0.52 12.28
CA GLY A 150 2.13 -0.27 12.77
C GLY A 150 2.13 0.16 14.23
N LYS A 151 2.14 1.47 14.45
CA LYS A 151 2.31 2.11 15.75
C LYS A 151 1.29 1.66 16.82
N ALA A 152 0.04 1.40 16.44
CA ALA A 152 -0.99 0.94 17.36
C ALA A 152 -0.61 -0.40 18.02
N TRP A 153 -0.06 -1.33 17.25
CA TRP A 153 0.43 -2.61 17.77
C TRP A 153 1.72 -2.43 18.58
N LEU A 154 2.70 -1.70 18.06
CA LEU A 154 3.98 -1.48 18.74
C LEU A 154 3.82 -0.77 20.09
N ASN A 155 2.84 0.13 20.21
CA ASN A 155 2.54 0.84 21.45
C ASN A 155 1.62 0.05 22.39
N GLY A 156 1.15 -1.14 22.01
CA GLY A 156 0.23 -1.96 22.80
C GLY A 156 -1.23 -1.48 22.78
N ASN A 157 -1.59 -0.50 21.95
CA ASN A 157 -2.96 -0.01 21.83
C ASN A 157 -3.88 -1.03 21.12
N LEU A 158 -3.30 -1.95 20.37
CA LEU A 158 -3.99 -2.99 19.65
C LEU A 158 -3.32 -4.34 19.87
N ASN A 159 -4.10 -5.32 20.32
CA ASN A 159 -3.65 -6.69 20.45
C ASN A 159 -4.12 -7.49 19.22
N LEU A 160 -3.19 -7.95 18.39
CA LEU A 160 -3.53 -8.70 17.16
C LEU A 160 -4.31 -9.99 17.44
N ARG A 161 -4.18 -10.60 18.64
CA ARG A 161 -4.95 -11.80 19.04
C ARG A 161 -6.44 -11.53 19.17
N GLU A 162 -6.85 -10.28 19.31
CA GLU A 162 -8.26 -9.87 19.41
C GLU A 162 -8.90 -9.63 18.04
N LEU A 163 -8.12 -9.73 16.97
CA LEU A 163 -8.58 -9.55 15.59
C LEU A 163 -8.78 -10.90 14.85
N CYS A 164 -8.38 -12.01 15.49
CA CYS A 164 -8.47 -13.35 14.93
C CYS A 164 -9.68 -14.11 15.50
#